data_6ca2df7bc7bb1bdd0a8ccff5a4dbbf5e
#
_entry.id   6ca2df7bc7bb1bdd0a8ccff5a4dbbf5e
#
_cell.length_a   1.000
_cell.length_b   1.000
_cell.length_c   1.000
_cell.angle_alpha   90.00
_cell.angle_beta   90.00
_cell.angle_gamma   90.00
#
_symmetry.space_group_name_H-M   'P 1'
#
loop_
_entity.id
_entity.type
_entity.pdbx_description
1 polymer ?
#
loop_
_entity_poly.entity_id
_entity_poly.type
_entity_poly.pdbx_seq_one_letter_code
_entity_poly.pdbx_strand_id
1 'polypeptide(L)'
;MIMKKLIRTLLCCLLFLLSTGMYAQKGLQIASVFQKYGNEKGATYVELSKMLSKTWDITHYQSLKLSKAEKALPDIYRCLEADREYAKKIKEVITDGRIQSGYYQLPPIKDKTNRFILFRLGKKGEATLI
;
A
#
# COMPACT_ATOMS: atom_id res chain seq x y z
N MET A 1 29.02 -16.65 -28.94
CA MET A 1 29.26 -16.28 -27.52
C MET A 1 28.88 -14.85 -27.18
N ILE A 2 29.22 -13.88 -28.00
CA ILE A 2 28.91 -12.48 -27.77
C ILE A 2 27.41 -12.21 -27.86
N MET A 3 26.67 -12.85 -28.74
CA MET A 3 25.24 -12.72 -28.92
C MET A 3 24.42 -13.17 -27.69
N LYS A 4 24.81 -14.22 -26.98
CA LYS A 4 24.12 -14.70 -25.79
C LYS A 4 24.25 -13.75 -24.60
N LYS A 5 25.40 -13.08 -24.46
CA LYS A 5 25.61 -12.06 -23.43
C LYS A 5 24.80 -10.79 -23.71
N LEU A 6 24.70 -10.38 -24.97
CA LEU A 6 23.90 -9.21 -25.37
C LEU A 6 22.42 -9.46 -25.17
N ILE A 7 21.90 -10.62 -25.46
CA ILE A 7 20.49 -10.98 -25.25
C ILE A 7 20.17 -11.05 -23.77
N ARG A 8 21.06 -11.58 -22.93
CA ARG A 8 20.89 -11.59 -21.48
C ARG A 8 20.87 -10.19 -20.91
N THR A 9 21.76 -9.31 -21.34
CA THR A 9 21.82 -7.93 -20.86
C THR A 9 20.58 -7.14 -21.30
N LEU A 10 20.12 -7.33 -22.52
CA LEU A 10 18.88 -6.72 -23.02
C LEU A 10 17.65 -7.21 -22.25
N LEU A 11 17.58 -8.51 -21.96
CA LEU A 11 16.47 -9.11 -21.21
C LEU A 11 16.42 -8.56 -19.78
N CYS A 12 17.56 -8.44 -19.11
CA CYS A 12 17.65 -7.86 -17.77
C CYS A 12 17.24 -6.37 -17.76
N CYS A 13 17.65 -5.60 -18.76
CA CYS A 13 17.25 -4.19 -18.89
C CYS A 13 15.75 -4.04 -19.15
N LEU A 14 15.15 -4.93 -19.95
CA LEU A 14 13.72 -4.93 -20.23
C LEU A 14 12.89 -5.27 -18.99
N LEU A 15 13.32 -6.27 -18.22
CA LEU A 15 12.69 -6.65 -16.96
C LEU A 15 12.79 -5.53 -15.92
N PHE A 16 13.91 -4.84 -15.88
CA PHE A 16 14.13 -3.70 -14.98
C PHE A 16 13.23 -2.52 -15.35
N LEU A 17 13.07 -2.22 -16.63
CA LEU A 17 12.19 -1.15 -17.12
C LEU A 17 10.71 -1.45 -16.83
N LEU A 18 10.27 -2.71 -16.96
CA LEU A 18 8.91 -3.13 -16.66
C LEU A 18 8.61 -3.00 -15.16
N SER A 19 9.55 -3.37 -14.28
CA SER A 19 9.36 -3.22 -12.83
C SER A 19 9.33 -1.75 -12.41
N THR A 20 10.16 -0.88 -13.00
CA THR A 20 10.13 0.55 -12.71
C THR A 20 8.84 1.22 -13.20
N GLY A 21 8.30 0.80 -14.34
CA GLY A 21 7.02 1.31 -14.87
C GLY A 21 5.84 0.97 -13.98
N MET A 22 5.78 -0.23 -13.44
CA MET A 22 4.74 -0.64 -12.48
C MET A 22 4.81 0.14 -11.18
N TYR A 23 6.01 0.47 -10.70
CA TYR A 23 6.23 1.28 -9.51
C TYR A 23 5.69 2.70 -9.67
N ALA A 24 5.97 3.33 -10.81
CA ALA A 24 5.52 4.68 -11.09
C ALA A 24 4.00 4.82 -11.15
N GLN A 25 3.28 3.76 -11.57
CA GLN A 25 1.83 3.78 -11.72
C GLN A 25 1.07 3.67 -10.39
N LYS A 26 1.58 2.92 -9.43
CA LYS A 26 0.88 2.68 -8.16
C LYS A 26 1.38 3.55 -7.00
N GLY A 27 2.63 3.98 -7.05
CA GLY A 27 3.20 4.97 -6.14
C GLY A 27 3.33 4.56 -4.67
N LEU A 28 2.61 3.54 -4.20
CA LEU A 28 2.60 3.14 -2.81
C LEU A 28 2.82 1.63 -2.66
N GLN A 29 3.69 1.26 -1.73
CA GLN A 29 3.96 -0.14 -1.41
C GLN A 29 2.75 -0.82 -0.78
N ILE A 30 1.98 -0.07 0.00
CA ILE A 30 0.81 -0.60 0.69
C ILE A 30 -0.25 -1.15 -0.26
N ALA A 31 -0.28 -0.69 -1.51
CA ALA A 31 -1.21 -1.19 -2.53
C ALA A 31 -1.07 -2.70 -2.74
N SER A 32 0.13 -3.25 -2.58
CA SER A 32 0.38 -4.69 -2.72
C SER A 32 -0.34 -5.52 -1.65
N VAL A 33 -0.53 -4.96 -0.47
CA VAL A 33 -1.22 -5.63 0.65
C VAL A 33 -2.69 -5.86 0.30
N PHE A 34 -3.34 -4.87 -0.29
CA PHE A 34 -4.74 -4.99 -0.71
C PHE A 34 -4.93 -6.11 -1.74
N GLN A 35 -4.01 -6.23 -2.67
CA GLN A 35 -4.06 -7.27 -3.69
C GLN A 35 -3.77 -8.66 -3.11
N LYS A 36 -2.76 -8.75 -2.26
CA LYS A 36 -2.30 -10.03 -1.71
C LYS A 36 -3.29 -10.63 -0.71
N TYR A 37 -3.88 -9.82 0.14
CA TYR A 37 -4.71 -10.28 1.25
C TYR A 37 -6.20 -10.01 1.08
N GLY A 38 -6.60 -9.27 0.06
CA GLY A 38 -8.00 -8.87 -0.14
C GLY A 38 -8.96 -10.04 -0.38
N ASN A 39 -8.48 -11.16 -0.90
CA ASN A 39 -9.28 -12.35 -1.21
C ASN A 39 -9.09 -13.48 -0.20
N GLU A 40 -8.34 -13.27 0.86
CA GLU A 40 -8.12 -14.30 1.87
C GLU A 40 -9.35 -14.53 2.74
N LYS A 41 -9.46 -15.74 3.28
CA LYS A 41 -10.51 -16.08 4.24
C LYS A 41 -10.40 -15.21 5.49
N GLY A 42 -11.48 -14.59 5.91
CA GLY A 42 -11.50 -13.66 7.02
C GLY A 42 -11.12 -12.23 6.65
N ALA A 43 -10.91 -11.95 5.36
CA ALA A 43 -10.67 -10.61 4.86
C ALA A 43 -11.97 -9.98 4.37
N THR A 44 -12.17 -8.71 4.72
CA THR A 44 -13.24 -7.88 4.16
C THR A 44 -12.60 -6.76 3.38
N TYR A 45 -12.83 -6.75 2.08
CA TYR A 45 -12.29 -5.74 1.18
C TYR A 45 -13.41 -4.90 0.61
N VAL A 46 -13.25 -3.58 0.69
CA VAL A 46 -14.21 -2.63 0.14
C VAL A 46 -13.45 -1.67 -0.78
N GLU A 47 -13.96 -1.47 -1.97
CA GLU A 47 -13.43 -0.50 -2.92
C GLU A 47 -14.57 0.36 -3.43
N LEU A 48 -14.41 1.67 -3.32
CA LEU A 48 -15.38 2.66 -3.79
C LEU A 48 -14.66 3.66 -4.67
N SER A 49 -15.23 3.95 -5.82
CA SER A 49 -14.73 4.97 -6.72
C SER A 49 -15.90 5.80 -7.26
N LYS A 50 -15.69 7.11 -7.38
CA LYS A 50 -16.67 8.08 -7.90
C LYS A 50 -17.90 8.37 -7.01
N MET A 51 -18.35 7.43 -6.18
CA MET A 51 -19.58 7.60 -5.39
C MET A 51 -19.46 8.57 -4.23
N LEU A 52 -18.25 8.72 -3.67
CA LEU A 52 -18.01 9.59 -2.52
C LEU A 52 -17.59 11.00 -2.93
N SER A 53 -17.36 11.24 -4.21
CA SER A 53 -16.78 12.48 -4.72
C SER A 53 -17.62 13.73 -4.48
N LYS A 54 -18.95 13.60 -4.42
CA LYS A 54 -19.85 14.75 -4.27
C LYS A 54 -19.89 15.29 -2.84
N THR A 55 -19.74 14.44 -1.84
CA THR A 55 -19.91 14.80 -0.42
C THR A 55 -18.59 15.06 0.27
N TRP A 56 -17.54 14.29 -0.06
CA TRP A 56 -16.27 14.29 0.68
C TRP A 56 -15.07 14.60 -0.21
N ASP A 57 -15.28 14.85 -1.49
CA ASP A 57 -14.21 15.07 -2.46
C ASP A 57 -13.20 13.92 -2.52
N ILE A 58 -13.67 12.71 -2.28
CA ILE A 58 -12.89 11.47 -2.35
C ILE A 58 -13.15 10.81 -3.68
N THR A 59 -12.09 10.59 -4.47
CA THR A 59 -12.19 9.97 -5.79
C THR A 59 -12.00 8.46 -5.75
N HIS A 60 -11.28 7.96 -4.75
CA HIS A 60 -10.99 6.53 -4.61
C HIS A 60 -10.83 6.17 -3.15
N TYR A 61 -11.44 5.06 -2.75
CA TYR A 61 -11.41 4.56 -1.38
C TYR A 61 -11.22 3.05 -1.41
N GLN A 62 -10.26 2.57 -0.65
CA GLN A 62 -10.05 1.15 -0.43
C GLN A 62 -9.93 0.89 1.06
N SER A 63 -10.59 -0.14 1.55
CA SER A 63 -10.40 -0.61 2.91
C SER A 63 -10.23 -2.11 2.94
N LEU A 64 -9.35 -2.57 3.81
CA LEU A 64 -9.10 -3.97 4.04
C LEU A 64 -9.15 -4.22 5.55
N LYS A 65 -10.03 -5.11 5.96
CA LYS A 65 -10.11 -5.57 7.34
C LYS A 65 -9.78 -7.05 7.39
N LEU A 66 -8.78 -7.40 8.19
CA LEU A 66 -8.35 -8.77 8.41
C LEU A 66 -8.71 -9.19 9.82
N SER A 67 -9.50 -10.26 9.95
CA SER A 67 -9.91 -10.77 11.25
C SER A 67 -8.76 -11.43 12.00
N LYS A 68 -7.80 -12.03 11.27
CA LYS A 68 -6.57 -12.60 11.82
C LYS A 68 -5.40 -12.05 11.01
N ALA A 69 -4.81 -11.00 11.51
CA ALA A 69 -3.82 -10.24 10.76
C ALA A 69 -2.37 -10.70 10.96
N GLU A 70 -2.08 -11.60 11.89
CA GLU A 70 -0.70 -11.95 12.26
C GLU A 70 0.17 -12.33 11.07
N LYS A 71 -0.35 -13.08 10.13
CA LYS A 71 0.35 -13.46 8.90
C LYS A 71 0.71 -12.27 8.02
N ALA A 72 -0.20 -11.31 7.95
CA ALA A 72 -0.06 -10.14 7.09
C ALA A 72 0.74 -9.00 7.73
N LEU A 73 0.83 -8.96 9.05
CA LEU A 73 1.47 -7.86 9.77
C LEU A 73 2.90 -7.56 9.32
N PRO A 74 3.79 -8.54 9.12
CA PRO A 74 5.13 -8.24 8.64
C PRO A 74 5.14 -7.51 7.30
N ASP A 75 4.28 -7.93 6.37
CA ASP A 75 4.14 -7.27 5.07
C ASP A 75 3.55 -5.86 5.21
N ILE A 76 2.53 -5.71 6.05
CA ILE A 76 1.90 -4.42 6.31
C ILE A 76 2.91 -3.42 6.87
N TYR A 77 3.66 -3.81 7.90
CA TYR A 77 4.64 -2.94 8.53
C TYR A 77 5.77 -2.57 7.57
N ARG A 78 6.24 -3.52 6.78
CA ARG A 78 7.26 -3.26 5.77
C ARG A 78 6.78 -2.23 4.74
N CYS A 79 5.56 -2.37 4.26
CA CYS A 79 4.99 -1.44 3.29
C CYS A 79 4.72 -0.06 3.90
N LEU A 80 4.21 -0.01 5.13
CA LEU A 80 4.00 1.26 5.83
C LEU A 80 5.33 1.98 6.06
N GLU A 81 6.37 1.27 6.46
CA GLU A 81 7.69 1.84 6.67
C GLU A 81 8.26 2.42 5.37
N ALA A 82 8.10 1.72 4.25
CA ALA A 82 8.55 2.20 2.96
C ALA A 82 7.77 3.44 2.50
N ASP A 83 6.45 3.42 2.62
CA ASP A 83 5.59 4.54 2.19
C ASP A 83 5.73 5.76 3.11
N ARG A 84 5.99 5.52 4.40
CA ARG A 84 6.20 6.54 5.41
C ARG A 84 7.32 7.53 5.06
N GLU A 85 8.35 7.07 4.38
CA GLU A 85 9.47 7.93 3.98
C GLU A 85 9.03 9.10 3.09
N TYR A 86 7.94 8.93 2.35
CA TYR A 86 7.41 9.95 1.47
C TYR A 86 6.27 10.76 2.08
N ALA A 87 5.86 10.45 3.30
CA ALA A 87 4.72 11.11 3.93
C ALA A 87 5.05 12.55 4.33
N LYS A 88 4.10 13.45 4.08
CA LYS A 88 4.15 14.85 4.50
C LYS A 88 3.78 15.01 5.97
N LYS A 89 2.84 14.22 6.44
CA LYS A 89 2.40 14.18 7.84
C LYS A 89 2.30 12.75 8.30
N ILE A 90 2.77 12.50 9.49
CA ILE A 90 2.75 11.20 10.13
C ILE A 90 2.18 11.36 11.52
N LYS A 91 1.24 10.49 11.87
CA LYS A 91 0.71 10.38 13.22
C LYS A 91 0.64 8.91 13.57
N GLU A 92 1.47 8.48 14.51
CA GLU A 92 1.57 7.08 14.89
C GLU A 92 1.39 6.91 16.38
N VAL A 93 0.69 5.85 16.77
CA VAL A 93 0.65 5.36 18.14
C VAL A 93 1.41 4.06 18.17
N ILE A 94 2.49 4.02 18.95
CA ILE A 94 3.36 2.85 19.08
C ILE A 94 3.19 2.29 20.48
N THR A 95 2.87 1.01 20.57
CA THR A 95 2.71 0.29 21.82
C THR A 95 3.56 -0.98 21.77
N ASP A 96 4.41 -1.18 22.77
CA ASP A 96 5.31 -2.34 22.84
C ASP A 96 6.18 -2.52 21.59
N GLY A 97 6.67 -1.40 21.03
CA GLY A 97 7.53 -1.40 19.86
C GLY A 97 6.81 -1.63 18.52
N ARG A 98 5.49 -1.71 18.52
CA ARG A 98 4.67 -1.96 17.33
C ARG A 98 3.75 -0.78 17.04
N ILE A 99 3.52 -0.49 15.78
CA ILE A 99 2.54 0.50 15.37
C ILE A 99 1.14 -0.04 15.69
N GLN A 100 0.47 0.61 16.61
CA GLN A 100 -0.91 0.29 17.00
C GLN A 100 -1.91 0.97 16.06
N SER A 101 -1.62 2.22 15.71
CA SER A 101 -2.39 2.96 14.72
C SER A 101 -1.45 3.93 13.99
N GLY A 102 -1.77 4.20 12.76
CA GLY A 102 -0.99 5.11 11.93
C GLY A 102 -1.87 5.89 10.97
N TYR A 103 -1.56 7.16 10.83
CA TYR A 103 -2.14 8.05 9.83
C TYR A 103 -1.01 8.68 9.05
N TYR A 104 -1.09 8.58 7.74
CA TYR A 104 -0.04 9.08 6.84
C TYR A 104 -0.68 9.91 5.74
N GLN A 105 -0.23 11.13 5.60
CA GLN A 105 -0.60 11.96 4.46
C GLN A 105 0.55 11.96 3.46
N LEU A 106 0.27 11.53 2.25
CA LEU A 106 1.25 11.37 1.19
C LEU A 106 1.15 12.49 0.18
N PRO A 107 2.25 12.78 -0.57
CA PRO A 107 2.21 13.80 -1.59
C PRO A 107 1.18 13.47 -2.67
N PRO A 108 0.52 14.49 -3.24
CA PRO A 108 -0.43 14.26 -4.33
C PRO A 108 0.25 13.69 -5.58
N ILE A 109 -0.48 12.86 -6.30
CA ILE A 109 -0.12 12.48 -7.65
C ILE A 109 -0.56 13.61 -8.58
N LYS A 110 -0.25 13.54 -9.85
CA LYS A 110 -0.42 14.53 -10.94
C LYS A 110 -1.56 15.57 -10.82
N ASP A 111 -2.65 15.27 -10.12
CA ASP A 111 -3.89 16.07 -10.15
C ASP A 111 -4.23 16.79 -8.84
N LYS A 112 -3.26 17.07 -8.01
CA LYS A 112 -3.46 17.68 -6.68
C LYS A 112 -4.32 16.83 -5.74
N THR A 113 -4.53 15.56 -6.05
CA THR A 113 -5.30 14.64 -5.21
C THR A 113 -4.47 14.22 -4.00
N ASN A 114 -4.92 14.57 -2.82
CA ASN A 114 -4.29 14.15 -1.59
C ASN A 114 -4.48 12.64 -1.38
N ARG A 115 -3.44 11.99 -0.87
CA ARG A 115 -3.48 10.56 -0.58
C ARG A 115 -3.27 10.33 0.90
N PHE A 116 -4.01 9.40 1.46
CA PHE A 116 -3.97 9.08 2.88
C PHE A 116 -3.89 7.58 3.09
N ILE A 117 -3.15 7.17 4.10
CA ILE A 117 -3.15 5.80 4.59
C ILE A 117 -3.54 5.84 6.06
N LEU A 118 -4.47 4.99 6.45
CA LEU A 118 -4.88 4.76 7.83
C LEU A 118 -4.67 3.29 8.16
N PHE A 119 -4.02 3.05 9.29
CA PHE A 119 -3.80 1.70 9.80
C PHE A 119 -4.21 1.62 11.25
N ARG A 120 -4.88 0.54 11.63
CA ARG A 120 -5.24 0.25 13.00
C ARG A 120 -5.13 -1.23 13.30
N LEU A 121 -4.45 -1.55 14.39
CA LEU A 121 -4.39 -2.90 14.93
C LEU A 121 -5.34 -2.99 16.11
N GLY A 122 -6.31 -3.91 16.05
CA GLY A 122 -7.26 -4.14 17.12
C GLY A 122 -6.71 -5.04 18.22
N LYS A 123 -7.39 -5.05 19.37
CA LYS A 123 -6.97 -5.82 20.55
C LYS A 123 -6.99 -7.33 20.35
N LYS A 124 -7.81 -7.82 19.43
CA LYS A 124 -7.98 -9.27 19.15
C LYS A 124 -7.16 -9.74 17.96
N GLY A 125 -6.19 -8.97 17.50
CA GLY A 125 -5.36 -9.32 16.36
C GLY A 125 -5.98 -9.00 15.00
N GLU A 126 -7.08 -8.26 14.97
CA GLU A 126 -7.63 -7.74 13.73
C GLU A 126 -6.89 -6.49 13.28
N ALA A 127 -6.73 -6.33 11.97
CA ALA A 127 -6.11 -5.14 11.39
C ALA A 127 -7.04 -4.49 10.39
N THR A 128 -7.07 -3.17 10.38
CA THR A 128 -7.80 -2.37 9.41
C THR A 128 -6.82 -1.46 8.69
N LEU A 129 -6.89 -1.46 7.37
CA LEU A 129 -6.08 -0.66 6.49
C LEU A 129 -6.99 0.08 5.51
N ILE A 130 -6.81 1.40 5.40
CA ILE A 130 -7.61 2.26 4.52
C ILE A 130 -6.69 3.11 3.69
#